data_f07797be8a5873512eaac8244532c2d3
#
_entry.id   f07797be8a5873512eaac8244532c2d3
#
_cell.length_a   1.000
_cell.length_b   1.000
_cell.length_c   1.000
_cell.angle_alpha   90.00
_cell.angle_beta   90.00
_cell.angle_gamma   90.00
#
_symmetry.space_group_name_H-M   'P 1'
#
loop_
_entity.id
_entity.type
_entity.pdbx_description
1 polymer ?
#
loop_
_entity_poly.entity_id
_entity_poly.type
_entity_poly.pdbx_seq_one_letter_code
_entity_poly.pdbx_strand_id
1 'polypeptide(L)'
;IDSSSGALGNATYAAVGEVVPIISTAPVDAALRMKWLDRLFEAIQEDDPPYIEHLGDHWGDLCATSELASVWADQLVPTQRNVLRDRQRGNYAFFSGTTLCYSALFKAGRRDELLELLALDPRPIWQYLIWGARVLAARGQVDEAIAYVREHAGSTTRLETIARFAEDALLKVGRRAEAFDQYALLANQANSHLSTFRALAKKYPELAPDKLLGHLIASTPGEPGKWFATA
;
A
#
# COMPACT_ATOMS: atom_id res chain seq x y z
N ILE A 1 11.33 -19.47 -19.11
CA ILE A 1 10.31 -19.33 -18.04
C ILE A 1 9.17 -18.55 -18.66
N ASP A 2 7.99 -19.14 -18.69
CA ASP A 2 6.78 -18.48 -19.21
C ASP A 2 6.31 -17.43 -18.18
N SER A 3 6.57 -16.15 -18.45
CA SER A 3 6.13 -15.02 -17.64
C SER A 3 4.66 -14.61 -17.92
N SER A 4 4.02 -15.23 -18.91
CA SER A 4 2.65 -14.89 -19.32
C SER A 4 1.59 -15.19 -18.24
N SER A 5 1.89 -16.12 -17.32
CA SER A 5 1.00 -16.49 -16.21
C SER A 5 1.01 -15.51 -15.03
N GLY A 6 1.90 -14.53 -15.00
CA GLY A 6 2.13 -13.66 -13.83
C GLY A 6 2.71 -14.38 -12.60
N ALA A 7 3.05 -15.67 -12.73
CA ALA A 7 3.52 -16.48 -11.60
C ALA A 7 4.82 -15.94 -11.01
N LEU A 8 5.75 -15.47 -11.85
CA LEU A 8 7.01 -14.89 -11.39
C LEU A 8 6.76 -13.57 -10.61
N GLY A 9 5.94 -12.69 -11.15
CA GLY A 9 5.57 -11.43 -10.48
C GLY A 9 4.90 -11.67 -9.12
N ASN A 10 3.98 -12.64 -9.05
CA ASN A 10 3.32 -13.00 -7.79
C ASN A 10 4.30 -13.58 -6.77
N ALA A 11 5.24 -14.45 -7.22
CA ALA A 11 6.26 -15.04 -6.36
C ALA A 11 7.22 -13.95 -5.83
N THR A 12 7.65 -13.03 -6.69
CA THR A 12 8.51 -11.91 -6.30
C THR A 12 7.80 -10.99 -5.31
N TYR A 13 6.52 -10.66 -5.56
CA TYR A 13 5.71 -9.86 -4.65
C TYR A 13 5.62 -10.51 -3.25
N ALA A 14 5.35 -11.83 -3.19
CA ALA A 14 5.30 -12.55 -1.93
C ALA A 14 6.68 -12.55 -1.22
N ALA A 15 7.77 -12.81 -1.95
CA ALA A 15 9.12 -12.81 -1.41
C ALA A 15 9.51 -11.43 -0.83
N VAL A 16 9.18 -10.34 -1.52
CA VAL A 16 9.41 -8.99 -1.01
C VAL A 16 8.65 -8.76 0.30
N GLY A 17 7.39 -9.20 0.38
CA GLY A 17 6.59 -9.10 1.60
C GLY A 17 7.21 -9.82 2.81
N GLU A 18 7.95 -10.91 2.58
CA GLU A 18 8.66 -11.66 3.62
C GLU A 18 10.02 -11.03 3.97
N VAL A 19 10.74 -10.50 2.99
CA VAL A 19 12.11 -9.99 3.17
C VAL A 19 12.13 -8.57 3.74
N VAL A 20 11.21 -7.71 3.35
CA VAL A 20 11.14 -6.32 3.83
C VAL A 20 11.11 -6.22 5.37
N PRO A 21 10.28 -6.96 6.12
CA PRO A 21 10.30 -6.91 7.59
C PRO A 21 11.66 -7.33 8.18
N ILE A 22 12.34 -8.30 7.57
CA ILE A 22 13.65 -8.78 8.03
C ILE A 22 14.69 -7.68 7.87
N ILE A 23 14.76 -7.07 6.68
CA ILE A 23 15.72 -6.01 6.38
C ILE A 23 15.43 -4.77 7.24
N SER A 24 14.17 -4.36 7.34
CA SER A 24 13.80 -3.13 8.05
C SER A 24 14.09 -3.19 9.55
N THR A 25 14.01 -4.38 10.16
CA THR A 25 14.25 -4.60 11.59
C THR A 25 15.67 -5.07 11.91
N ALA A 26 16.50 -5.36 10.91
CA ALA A 26 17.88 -5.81 11.13
C ALA A 26 18.68 -4.80 11.96
N PRO A 27 19.37 -5.25 13.04
CA PRO A 27 20.13 -4.38 13.93
C PRO A 27 21.51 -4.04 13.34
N VAL A 28 21.53 -3.22 12.30
CA VAL A 28 22.75 -2.77 11.61
C VAL A 28 22.94 -1.27 11.77
N ASP A 29 24.18 -0.82 11.66
CA ASP A 29 24.49 0.61 11.68
C ASP A 29 23.98 1.33 10.39
N ALA A 30 23.93 2.65 10.47
CA ALA A 30 23.45 3.48 9.37
C ALA A 30 24.31 3.36 8.11
N ALA A 31 25.62 3.16 8.24
CA ALA A 31 26.52 3.07 7.08
C ALA A 31 26.32 1.76 6.30
N LEU A 32 26.12 0.65 6.99
CA LEU A 32 25.83 -0.63 6.36
C LEU A 32 24.41 -0.62 5.74
N ARG A 33 23.43 -0.02 6.43
CA ARG A 33 22.08 0.14 5.91
C ARG A 33 22.07 0.97 4.63
N MET A 34 22.80 2.08 4.61
CA MET A 34 22.93 2.91 3.41
C MET A 34 23.47 2.10 2.22
N LYS A 35 24.51 1.28 2.43
CA LYS A 35 25.03 0.41 1.37
C LYS A 35 24.00 -0.61 0.85
N TRP A 36 23.11 -1.12 1.72
CA TRP A 36 22.03 -2.00 1.30
C TRP A 36 21.00 -1.25 0.45
N LEU A 37 20.64 -0.04 0.87
CA LEU A 37 19.70 0.80 0.13
C LEU A 37 20.26 1.21 -1.23
N ASP A 38 21.54 1.58 -1.32
CA ASP A 38 22.22 1.89 -2.59
C ASP A 38 22.11 0.70 -3.56
N ARG A 39 22.41 -0.50 -3.09
CA ARG A 39 22.33 -1.72 -3.92
C ARG A 39 20.90 -2.08 -4.32
N LEU A 40 19.91 -1.89 -3.41
CA LEU A 40 18.51 -2.10 -3.74
C LEU A 40 18.02 -1.06 -4.76
N PHE A 41 18.47 0.19 -4.64
CA PHE A 41 18.14 1.24 -5.60
C PHE A 41 18.70 0.92 -7.00
N GLU A 42 19.97 0.52 -7.08
CA GLU A 42 20.59 0.06 -8.33
C GLU A 42 19.77 -1.11 -8.93
N ALA A 43 19.42 -2.12 -8.14
CA ALA A 43 18.63 -3.25 -8.60
C ALA A 43 17.25 -2.81 -9.15
N ILE A 44 16.56 -1.85 -8.52
CA ILE A 44 15.28 -1.31 -9.02
C ILE A 44 15.48 -0.56 -10.34
N GLN A 45 16.61 0.17 -10.51
CA GLN A 45 16.89 0.88 -11.76
C GLN A 45 17.21 -0.07 -12.92
N GLU A 46 17.75 -1.25 -12.63
CA GLU A 46 18.13 -2.27 -13.60
C GLU A 46 17.03 -3.32 -13.84
N ASP A 47 15.90 -3.25 -13.11
CA ASP A 47 14.80 -4.23 -13.14
C ASP A 47 13.94 -4.05 -14.40
N ASP A 48 14.33 -4.69 -15.48
CA ASP A 48 13.62 -4.69 -16.76
C ASP A 48 13.40 -6.14 -17.26
N PRO A 49 12.17 -6.64 -17.31
CA PRO A 49 10.90 -6.04 -16.90
C PRO A 49 10.74 -5.86 -15.38
N PRO A 50 9.94 -4.87 -14.93
CA PRO A 50 9.89 -4.50 -13.51
C PRO A 50 9.17 -5.54 -12.65
N TYR A 51 9.93 -6.30 -11.88
CA TYR A 51 9.42 -7.29 -10.92
C TYR A 51 9.51 -6.85 -9.47
N ILE A 52 10.47 -5.96 -9.15
CA ILE A 52 10.73 -5.51 -7.77
C ILE A 52 10.42 -4.03 -7.53
N GLU A 53 9.80 -3.33 -8.49
CA GLU A 53 9.45 -1.90 -8.34
C GLU A 53 8.59 -1.62 -7.10
N HIS A 54 7.80 -2.62 -6.64
CA HIS A 54 6.96 -2.51 -5.44
C HIS A 54 7.77 -2.43 -4.12
N LEU A 55 9.07 -2.71 -4.12
CA LEU A 55 9.98 -2.35 -3.02
C LEU A 55 9.91 -0.84 -2.69
N GLY A 56 9.59 -0.02 -3.69
CA GLY A 56 9.41 1.41 -3.51
C GLY A 56 8.35 1.78 -2.48
N ASP A 57 7.27 1.02 -2.37
CA ASP A 57 6.23 1.23 -1.35
C ASP A 57 6.75 1.06 0.07
N HIS A 58 7.79 0.28 0.25
CA HIS A 58 8.42 -0.05 1.53
C HIS A 58 9.72 0.70 1.78
N TRP A 59 10.11 1.64 0.88
CA TRP A 59 11.41 2.29 0.95
C TRP A 59 11.66 2.99 2.29
N GLY A 60 10.66 3.68 2.81
CA GLY A 60 10.72 4.30 4.12
C GLY A 60 10.94 3.30 5.26
N ASP A 61 10.35 2.11 5.18
CA ASP A 61 10.54 1.05 6.18
C ASP A 61 11.95 0.46 6.06
N LEU A 62 12.45 0.26 4.85
CA LEU A 62 13.82 -0.18 4.58
C LEU A 62 14.87 0.82 5.09
N CYS A 63 14.58 2.12 5.06
CA CYS A 63 15.42 3.14 5.70
C CYS A 63 15.50 2.98 7.22
N ALA A 64 14.53 2.33 7.85
CA ALA A 64 14.37 2.10 9.28
C ALA A 64 14.17 3.38 10.11
N THR A 65 14.96 4.44 9.89
CA THR A 65 14.90 5.70 10.63
C THR A 65 14.44 6.87 9.77
N SER A 66 13.90 7.91 10.41
CA SER A 66 13.48 9.16 9.75
C SER A 66 14.66 9.91 9.14
N GLU A 67 15.84 9.83 9.77
CA GLU A 67 17.06 10.49 9.30
C GLU A 67 17.54 9.90 7.98
N LEU A 68 17.66 8.57 7.89
CA LEU A 68 18.03 7.89 6.64
C LEU A 68 16.98 8.11 5.55
N ALA A 69 15.70 8.07 5.91
CA ALA A 69 14.64 8.37 4.98
C ALA A 69 14.71 9.81 4.45
N SER A 70 15.11 10.79 5.30
CA SER A 70 15.32 12.17 4.87
C SER A 70 16.48 12.29 3.89
N VAL A 71 17.61 11.59 4.13
CA VAL A 71 18.74 11.56 3.20
C VAL A 71 18.29 11.05 1.82
N TRP A 72 17.54 9.96 1.78
CA TRP A 72 16.98 9.43 0.52
C TRP A 72 15.97 10.36 -0.13
N ALA A 73 15.12 11.00 0.64
CA ALA A 73 14.20 12.01 0.12
C ALA A 73 14.98 13.17 -0.55
N ASP A 74 16.05 13.66 0.07
CA ASP A 74 16.89 14.73 -0.50
C ASP A 74 17.54 14.32 -1.82
N GLN A 75 17.90 13.06 -1.99
CA GLN A 75 18.43 12.53 -3.26
C GLN A 75 17.36 12.39 -4.35
N LEU A 76 16.13 11.96 -3.99
CA LEU A 76 15.10 11.61 -4.96
C LEU A 76 14.20 12.81 -5.38
N VAL A 77 13.94 13.73 -4.46
CA VAL A 77 13.03 14.88 -4.69
C VAL A 77 13.43 15.75 -5.88
N PRO A 78 14.71 16.11 -6.09
CA PRO A 78 15.08 16.92 -7.25
C PRO A 78 14.71 16.27 -8.59
N THR A 79 14.98 14.98 -8.74
CA THR A 79 14.61 14.22 -9.94
C THR A 79 13.10 14.14 -10.09
N GLN A 80 12.38 13.83 -9.01
CA GLN A 80 10.92 13.77 -9.01
C GLN A 80 10.28 15.11 -9.43
N ARG A 81 10.79 16.24 -8.91
CA ARG A 81 10.32 17.58 -9.31
C ARG A 81 10.54 17.87 -10.79
N ASN A 82 11.66 17.43 -11.35
CA ASN A 82 11.93 17.59 -12.78
C ASN A 82 10.96 16.77 -13.64
N VAL A 83 10.73 15.51 -13.29
CA VAL A 83 9.75 14.65 -13.94
C VAL A 83 8.35 15.27 -13.92
N LEU A 84 7.91 15.79 -12.77
CA LEU A 84 6.60 16.43 -12.64
C LEU A 84 6.49 17.71 -13.50
N ARG A 85 7.54 18.54 -13.56
CA ARG A 85 7.57 19.72 -14.46
C ARG A 85 7.46 19.33 -15.91
N ASP A 86 8.13 18.26 -16.33
CA ASP A 86 8.04 17.78 -17.70
C ASP A 86 6.65 17.25 -18.03
N ARG A 87 6.01 16.52 -17.09
CA ARG A 87 4.60 16.11 -17.22
C ARG A 87 3.64 17.30 -17.33
N GLN A 88 3.87 18.37 -16.56
CA GLN A 88 3.06 19.61 -16.66
C GLN A 88 3.20 20.30 -18.03
N ARG A 89 4.35 20.17 -18.68
CA ARG A 89 4.58 20.66 -20.06
C ARG A 89 3.98 19.75 -21.12
N GLY A 90 3.33 18.65 -20.72
CA GLY A 90 2.73 17.68 -21.63
C GLY A 90 3.71 16.62 -22.15
N ASN A 91 4.94 16.58 -21.67
CA ASN A 91 5.92 15.57 -22.04
C ASN A 91 5.64 14.24 -21.31
N TYR A 92 5.99 13.13 -21.97
CA TYR A 92 6.08 11.85 -21.28
C TYR A 92 7.36 11.84 -20.43
N ALA A 93 7.21 11.71 -19.14
CA ALA A 93 8.33 11.56 -18.20
C ALA A 93 8.01 10.50 -17.15
N PHE A 94 8.95 9.62 -16.90
CA PHE A 94 8.86 8.52 -15.96
C PHE A 94 10.11 8.47 -15.06
N PHE A 95 9.92 8.08 -13.81
CA PHE A 95 10.99 7.87 -12.86
C PHE A 95 10.64 6.66 -11.98
N SER A 96 11.41 5.60 -12.07
CA SER A 96 11.25 4.38 -11.25
C SER A 96 11.35 4.65 -9.75
N GLY A 97 12.03 5.73 -9.34
CA GLY A 97 12.13 6.19 -7.96
C GLY A 97 10.94 6.98 -7.42
N THR A 98 9.85 7.17 -8.18
CA THR A 98 8.70 7.99 -7.71
C THR A 98 8.10 7.46 -6.41
N THR A 99 7.80 6.16 -6.33
CA THR A 99 7.23 5.55 -5.13
C THR A 99 8.24 5.54 -3.98
N LEU A 100 9.51 5.32 -4.26
CA LEU A 100 10.60 5.43 -3.29
C LEU A 100 10.64 6.83 -2.66
N CYS A 101 10.53 7.86 -3.49
CA CYS A 101 10.52 9.26 -3.06
C CYS A 101 9.36 9.53 -2.09
N TYR A 102 8.15 9.12 -2.44
CA TYR A 102 6.97 9.31 -1.58
C TYR A 102 7.07 8.51 -0.28
N SER A 103 7.54 7.27 -0.34
CA SER A 103 7.75 6.43 0.84
C SER A 103 8.81 7.03 1.77
N ALA A 104 9.93 7.52 1.23
CA ALA A 104 10.97 8.19 2.00
C ALA A 104 10.48 9.48 2.66
N LEU A 105 9.78 10.34 1.92
CA LEU A 105 9.19 11.58 2.45
C LEU A 105 8.18 11.28 3.58
N PHE A 106 7.35 10.27 3.40
CA PHE A 106 6.38 9.87 4.41
C PHE A 106 7.06 9.42 5.71
N LYS A 107 8.08 8.56 5.61
CA LYS A 107 8.87 8.06 6.75
C LYS A 107 9.68 9.17 7.43
N ALA A 108 10.24 10.09 6.66
CA ALA A 108 10.95 11.26 7.15
C ALA A 108 10.05 12.29 7.86
N GLY A 109 8.72 12.12 7.80
CA GLY A 109 7.76 13.07 8.35
C GLY A 109 7.55 14.33 7.50
N ARG A 110 8.13 14.38 6.28
CA ARG A 110 8.04 15.53 5.34
C ARG A 110 6.70 15.49 4.56
N ARG A 111 5.61 15.45 5.31
CA ARG A 111 4.26 15.20 4.78
C ARG A 111 3.74 16.32 3.88
N ASP A 112 4.07 17.57 4.19
CA ASP A 112 3.63 18.72 3.39
C ASP A 112 4.33 18.71 2.03
N GLU A 113 5.61 18.43 1.99
CA GLU A 113 6.36 18.31 0.75
C GLU A 113 5.88 17.15 -0.12
N LEU A 114 5.49 16.04 0.49
CA LEU A 114 4.86 14.92 -0.23
C LEU A 114 3.55 15.37 -0.88
N LEU A 115 2.68 16.10 -0.15
CA LEU A 115 1.42 16.61 -0.70
C LEU A 115 1.66 17.64 -1.81
N GLU A 116 2.66 18.50 -1.66
CA GLU A 116 3.07 19.44 -2.72
C GLU A 116 3.46 18.70 -4.01
N LEU A 117 4.26 17.64 -3.90
CA LEU A 117 4.66 16.85 -5.07
C LEU A 117 3.47 16.16 -5.73
N LEU A 118 2.54 15.59 -4.94
CA LEU A 118 1.32 15.00 -5.48
C LEU A 118 0.45 16.02 -6.22
N ALA A 119 0.34 17.23 -5.70
CA ALA A 119 -0.42 18.32 -6.33
C ALA A 119 0.20 18.83 -7.64
N LEU A 120 1.50 18.62 -7.85
CA LEU A 120 2.18 18.96 -9.10
C LEU A 120 1.92 17.98 -10.24
N ASP A 121 1.45 16.75 -9.95
CA ASP A 121 1.19 15.75 -10.99
C ASP A 121 -0.14 16.03 -11.70
N PRO A 122 -0.14 16.38 -12.99
CA PRO A 122 -1.38 16.68 -13.72
C PRO A 122 -2.24 15.45 -14.01
N ARG A 123 -1.67 14.24 -13.88
CA ARG A 123 -2.33 12.96 -14.15
C ARG A 123 -1.82 11.90 -13.21
N PRO A 124 -2.05 12.06 -11.90
CA PRO A 124 -1.57 11.10 -10.92
C PRO A 124 -2.29 9.77 -11.08
N ILE A 125 -1.54 8.68 -10.94
CA ILE A 125 -2.11 7.34 -10.89
C ILE A 125 -2.43 6.95 -9.44
N TRP A 126 -3.32 5.97 -9.28
CA TRP A 126 -3.73 5.46 -7.97
C TRP A 126 -2.54 5.15 -7.03
N GLN A 127 -1.51 4.50 -7.57
CA GLN A 127 -0.31 4.11 -6.82
C GLN A 127 0.41 5.30 -6.14
N TYR A 128 0.26 6.50 -6.69
CA TYR A 128 0.81 7.73 -6.10
C TYR A 128 -0.20 8.41 -5.19
N LEU A 129 -1.46 8.48 -5.59
CA LEU A 129 -2.52 9.11 -4.83
C LEU A 129 -2.74 8.50 -3.44
N ILE A 130 -2.52 7.19 -3.30
CA ILE A 130 -2.64 6.50 -2.01
C ILE A 130 -1.74 7.11 -0.92
N TRP A 131 -0.64 7.74 -1.30
CA TRP A 131 0.25 8.42 -0.36
C TRP A 131 -0.39 9.68 0.25
N GLY A 132 -1.23 10.40 -0.49
CA GLY A 132 -2.04 11.51 0.05
C GLY A 132 -2.99 11.02 1.14
N ALA A 133 -3.70 9.93 0.90
CA ALA A 133 -4.56 9.31 1.89
C ALA A 133 -3.78 8.83 3.13
N ARG A 134 -2.59 8.23 2.94
CA ARG A 134 -1.70 7.83 4.05
C ARG A 134 -1.29 9.04 4.91
N VAL A 135 -1.03 10.19 4.28
CA VAL A 135 -0.71 11.44 5.01
C VAL A 135 -1.90 11.91 5.85
N LEU A 136 -3.11 11.94 5.28
CA LEU A 136 -4.33 12.32 6.01
C LEU A 136 -4.58 11.39 7.20
N ALA A 137 -4.52 10.08 6.98
CA ALA A 137 -4.67 9.09 8.05
C ALA A 137 -3.61 9.26 9.15
N ALA A 138 -2.35 9.54 8.79
CA ALA A 138 -1.27 9.77 9.76
C ALA A 138 -1.39 11.10 10.53
N ARG A 139 -2.27 12.01 10.08
CA ARG A 139 -2.69 13.23 10.79
C ARG A 139 -3.92 13.01 11.68
N GLY A 140 -4.45 11.79 11.72
CA GLY A 140 -5.68 11.47 12.45
C GLY A 140 -6.96 11.78 11.68
N GLN A 141 -6.86 12.26 10.45
CA GLN A 141 -7.97 12.64 9.58
C GLN A 141 -8.46 11.42 8.78
N VAL A 142 -8.97 10.40 9.50
CA VAL A 142 -9.28 9.09 8.89
C VAL A 142 -10.46 9.19 7.93
N ASP A 143 -11.49 9.95 8.27
CA ASP A 143 -12.68 10.10 7.41
C ASP A 143 -12.34 10.85 6.11
N GLU A 144 -11.50 11.89 6.21
CA GLU A 144 -10.98 12.62 5.05
C GLU A 144 -10.07 11.73 4.20
N ALA A 145 -9.25 10.86 4.82
CA ALA A 145 -8.43 9.91 4.10
C ALA A 145 -9.27 8.91 3.30
N ILE A 146 -10.35 8.40 3.89
CA ILE A 146 -11.29 7.49 3.22
C ILE A 146 -12.06 8.22 2.10
N ALA A 147 -12.50 9.45 2.34
CA ALA A 147 -13.13 10.27 1.31
C ALA A 147 -12.18 10.52 0.14
N TYR A 148 -10.93 10.87 0.45
CA TYR A 148 -9.88 11.11 -0.54
C TYR A 148 -9.66 9.89 -1.47
N VAL A 149 -9.54 8.67 -0.93
CA VAL A 149 -9.35 7.47 -1.77
C VAL A 149 -10.57 7.17 -2.63
N ARG A 150 -11.79 7.46 -2.15
CA ARG A 150 -13.02 7.28 -2.93
C ARG A 150 -13.13 8.30 -4.07
N GLU A 151 -12.79 9.54 -3.81
CA GLU A 151 -12.84 10.63 -4.79
C GLU A 151 -11.82 10.44 -5.93
N HIS A 152 -10.62 9.97 -5.58
CA HIS A 152 -9.53 9.79 -6.54
C HIS A 152 -9.47 8.37 -7.13
N ALA A 153 -10.39 7.50 -6.78
CA ALA A 153 -10.51 6.19 -7.39
C ALA A 153 -10.90 6.31 -8.86
N GLY A 154 -9.98 5.96 -9.74
CA GLY A 154 -10.26 5.86 -11.17
C GLY A 154 -11.08 4.61 -11.53
N SER A 155 -11.56 4.54 -12.77
CA SER A 155 -12.32 3.38 -13.28
C SER A 155 -11.57 2.04 -13.21
N THR A 156 -10.25 2.09 -13.09
CA THR A 156 -9.37 0.91 -12.97
C THR A 156 -9.05 0.54 -11.52
N THR A 157 -9.39 1.39 -10.56
CA THR A 157 -9.14 1.12 -9.13
C THR A 157 -10.12 0.08 -8.61
N ARG A 158 -9.61 -1.03 -8.11
CA ARG A 158 -10.45 -2.10 -7.55
C ARG A 158 -11.05 -1.66 -6.23
N LEU A 159 -12.35 -1.91 -6.05
CA LEU A 159 -13.07 -1.60 -4.81
C LEU A 159 -12.44 -2.26 -3.58
N GLU A 160 -11.88 -3.45 -3.74
CA GLU A 160 -11.18 -4.19 -2.68
C GLU A 160 -9.95 -3.42 -2.18
N THR A 161 -9.27 -2.71 -3.07
CA THR A 161 -8.09 -1.89 -2.69
C THR A 161 -8.50 -0.70 -1.83
N ILE A 162 -9.61 -0.05 -2.17
CA ILE A 162 -10.19 1.04 -1.38
C ILE A 162 -10.65 0.51 -0.02
N ALA A 163 -11.36 -0.62 -0.01
CA ALA A 163 -11.86 -1.24 1.20
C ALA A 163 -10.72 -1.64 2.15
N ARG A 164 -9.63 -2.21 1.64
CA ARG A 164 -8.45 -2.56 2.46
C ARG A 164 -7.84 -1.32 3.11
N PHE A 165 -7.66 -0.24 2.35
CA PHE A 165 -7.14 1.00 2.91
C PHE A 165 -8.05 1.55 4.02
N ALA A 166 -9.37 1.61 3.77
CA ALA A 166 -10.35 2.14 4.72
C ALA A 166 -10.42 1.27 5.99
N GLU A 167 -10.47 -0.05 5.84
CA GLU A 167 -10.46 -1.00 6.96
C GLU A 167 -9.21 -0.82 7.81
N ASP A 168 -8.02 -0.80 7.20
CA ASP A 168 -6.76 -0.66 7.93
C ASP A 168 -6.63 0.71 8.62
N ALA A 169 -7.11 1.78 8.00
CA ALA A 169 -7.12 3.12 8.59
C ALA A 169 -8.02 3.19 9.83
N LEU A 170 -9.23 2.62 9.75
CA LEU A 170 -10.17 2.55 10.87
C LEU A 170 -9.67 1.67 12.00
N LEU A 171 -9.07 0.51 11.67
CA LEU A 171 -8.49 -0.38 12.68
C LEU A 171 -7.37 0.28 13.47
N LYS A 172 -6.50 1.05 12.82
CA LYS A 172 -5.40 1.79 13.45
C LYS A 172 -5.86 2.81 14.50
N VAL A 173 -7.05 3.38 14.32
CA VAL A 173 -7.65 4.34 15.28
C VAL A 173 -8.67 3.70 16.20
N GLY A 174 -8.78 2.37 16.22
CA GLY A 174 -9.66 1.63 17.11
C GLY A 174 -11.14 1.60 16.71
N ARG A 175 -11.52 2.10 15.54
CA ARG A 175 -12.90 2.08 15.00
C ARG A 175 -13.24 0.71 14.39
N ARG A 176 -13.04 -0.37 15.18
CA ARG A 176 -13.13 -1.77 14.70
C ARG A 176 -14.52 -2.16 14.22
N ALA A 177 -15.56 -1.76 14.94
CA ALA A 177 -16.95 -2.08 14.55
C ALA A 177 -17.26 -1.50 13.17
N GLU A 178 -16.91 -0.25 12.94
CA GLU A 178 -17.13 0.41 11.66
C GLU A 178 -16.29 -0.20 10.54
N ALA A 179 -15.01 -0.54 10.81
CA ALA A 179 -14.15 -1.25 9.86
C ALA A 179 -14.78 -2.58 9.43
N PHE A 180 -15.33 -3.32 10.41
CA PHE A 180 -16.00 -4.59 10.16
C PHE A 180 -17.28 -4.40 9.33
N ASP A 181 -18.19 -3.55 9.77
CA ASP A 181 -19.50 -3.38 9.16
C ASP A 181 -19.44 -2.85 7.73
N GLN A 182 -18.51 -1.92 7.45
CA GLN A 182 -18.47 -1.25 6.15
C GLN A 182 -17.51 -1.87 5.15
N TYR A 183 -16.40 -2.46 5.60
CA TYR A 183 -15.31 -2.79 4.69
C TYR A 183 -14.80 -4.23 4.79
N ALA A 184 -14.97 -4.91 5.93
CA ALA A 184 -14.26 -6.15 6.20
C ALA A 184 -14.51 -7.24 5.15
N LEU A 185 -15.75 -7.45 4.72
CA LEU A 185 -16.07 -8.48 3.72
C LEU A 185 -15.32 -8.20 2.40
N LEU A 186 -15.43 -7.00 1.88
CA LEU A 186 -14.82 -6.62 0.60
C LEU A 186 -13.29 -6.57 0.70
N ALA A 187 -12.76 -6.04 1.80
CA ALA A 187 -11.31 -5.93 2.02
C ALA A 187 -10.60 -7.28 2.13
N ASN A 188 -11.29 -8.29 2.67
CA ASN A 188 -10.72 -9.62 2.95
C ASN A 188 -11.28 -10.72 2.03
N GLN A 189 -11.96 -10.33 0.95
CA GLN A 189 -12.48 -11.28 -0.02
C GLN A 189 -11.35 -12.12 -0.61
N ALA A 190 -11.49 -13.44 -0.55
CA ALA A 190 -10.57 -14.43 -1.05
C ALA A 190 -11.22 -15.34 -2.10
N ASN A 191 -10.46 -16.28 -2.65
CA ASN A 191 -10.91 -17.16 -3.73
C ASN A 191 -12.03 -18.14 -3.34
N SER A 192 -12.29 -18.29 -2.04
CA SER A 192 -13.40 -19.11 -1.53
C SER A 192 -14.02 -18.50 -0.29
N HIS A 193 -15.29 -18.87 -0.01
CA HIS A 193 -16.01 -18.47 1.20
C HIS A 193 -15.24 -18.89 2.47
N LEU A 194 -14.72 -20.12 2.49
CA LEU A 194 -13.93 -20.63 3.61
C LEU A 194 -12.66 -19.76 3.85
N SER A 195 -11.94 -19.43 2.80
CA SER A 195 -10.73 -18.57 2.91
C SER A 195 -11.08 -17.17 3.39
N THR A 196 -12.19 -16.60 2.91
CA THR A 196 -12.71 -15.29 3.37
C THR A 196 -13.11 -15.35 4.84
N PHE A 197 -13.87 -16.39 5.24
CA PHE A 197 -14.25 -16.58 6.64
C PHE A 197 -13.03 -16.68 7.56
N ARG A 198 -12.03 -17.49 7.20
CA ARG A 198 -10.78 -17.65 7.98
C ARG A 198 -9.98 -16.34 8.08
N ALA A 199 -9.91 -15.57 7.00
CA ALA A 199 -9.24 -14.28 7.00
C ALA A 199 -9.91 -13.30 7.98
N LEU A 200 -11.23 -13.22 7.94
CA LEU A 200 -12.03 -12.38 8.84
C LEU A 200 -11.95 -12.84 10.29
N ALA A 201 -12.10 -14.15 10.57
CA ALA A 201 -11.99 -14.71 11.91
C ALA A 201 -10.60 -14.42 12.54
N LYS A 202 -9.53 -14.48 11.73
CA LYS A 202 -8.18 -14.12 12.16
C LYS A 202 -8.04 -12.62 12.47
N LYS A 203 -8.66 -11.76 11.66
CA LYS A 203 -8.54 -10.30 11.78
C LYS A 203 -9.45 -9.72 12.88
N TYR A 204 -10.57 -10.37 13.13
CA TYR A 204 -11.59 -9.98 14.14
C TYR A 204 -11.83 -11.10 15.15
N PRO A 205 -10.82 -11.46 15.96
CA PRO A 205 -10.90 -12.60 16.91
C PRO A 205 -11.90 -12.37 18.04
N GLU A 206 -12.36 -11.14 18.24
CA GLU A 206 -13.40 -10.78 19.21
C GLU A 206 -14.81 -11.20 18.77
N LEU A 207 -15.01 -11.50 17.47
CA LEU A 207 -16.30 -11.94 16.96
C LEU A 207 -16.41 -13.47 17.07
N ALA A 208 -17.48 -13.93 17.73
CA ALA A 208 -17.77 -15.36 17.78
C ALA A 208 -18.05 -15.89 16.35
N PRO A 209 -17.59 -17.11 16.01
CA PRO A 209 -17.72 -17.66 14.66
C PRO A 209 -19.13 -17.68 14.10
N ASP A 210 -20.12 -17.99 14.95
CA ASP A 210 -21.54 -18.00 14.61
C ASP A 210 -22.07 -16.61 14.25
N LYS A 211 -21.65 -15.56 14.98
CA LYS A 211 -22.00 -14.16 14.69
C LYS A 211 -21.34 -13.69 13.40
N LEU A 212 -20.06 -14.03 13.19
CA LEU A 212 -19.35 -13.72 11.95
C LEU A 212 -20.04 -14.40 10.76
N LEU A 213 -20.38 -15.68 10.88
CA LEU A 213 -21.10 -16.41 9.82
C LEU A 213 -22.47 -15.79 9.51
N GLY A 214 -23.22 -15.43 10.56
CA GLY A 214 -24.51 -14.74 10.41
C GLY A 214 -24.40 -13.42 9.66
N HIS A 215 -23.36 -12.62 9.97
CA HIS A 215 -23.07 -11.36 9.27
C HIS A 215 -22.74 -11.60 7.79
N LEU A 216 -21.89 -12.58 7.49
CA LEU A 216 -21.52 -12.91 6.11
C LEU A 216 -22.71 -13.37 5.28
N ILE A 217 -23.60 -14.19 5.86
CA ILE A 217 -24.84 -14.62 5.21
C ILE A 217 -25.75 -13.41 4.91
N ALA A 218 -25.92 -12.51 5.86
CA ALA A 218 -26.72 -11.32 5.69
C ALA A 218 -26.17 -10.37 4.62
N SER A 219 -24.84 -10.27 4.52
CA SER A 219 -24.15 -9.39 3.57
C SER A 219 -24.08 -9.94 2.15
N THR A 220 -24.42 -11.22 1.93
CA THR A 220 -24.36 -11.89 0.62
C THR A 220 -25.70 -12.56 0.30
N PRO A 221 -26.76 -11.80 0.06
CA PRO A 221 -28.09 -12.38 -0.22
C PRO A 221 -28.03 -13.26 -1.48
N GLY A 222 -28.69 -14.43 -1.38
CA GLY A 222 -28.72 -15.42 -2.46
C GLY A 222 -27.66 -16.53 -2.35
N GLU A 223 -26.70 -16.44 -1.44
CA GLU A 223 -25.65 -17.45 -1.27
C GLU A 223 -25.52 -18.04 0.16
N PRO A 224 -26.59 -18.11 0.99
CA PRO A 224 -26.45 -18.57 2.38
C PRO A 224 -25.89 -19.99 2.50
N GLY A 225 -26.28 -20.90 1.59
CA GLY A 225 -25.79 -22.27 1.60
C GLY A 225 -24.30 -22.44 1.38
N LYS A 226 -23.67 -21.52 0.65
CA LYS A 226 -22.24 -21.54 0.43
C LYS A 226 -21.45 -21.21 1.70
N TRP A 227 -21.95 -20.30 2.51
CA TRP A 227 -21.35 -19.98 3.80
C TRP A 227 -21.53 -21.12 4.82
N PHE A 228 -22.70 -21.75 4.88
CA PHE A 228 -22.93 -22.89 5.75
C PHE A 228 -22.03 -24.09 5.42
N ALA A 229 -21.72 -24.31 4.16
CA ALA A 229 -20.78 -25.36 3.76
C ALA A 229 -19.32 -25.10 4.18
N THR A 230 -18.99 -23.91 4.70
CA THR A 230 -17.65 -23.52 5.12
C THR A 230 -17.47 -23.56 6.64
N ALA A 231 -18.54 -23.62 7.39
CA ALA A 231 -18.55 -23.64 8.86
C ALA A 231 -18.55 -25.05 9.40
#